data_c1ab43a8eed7d5c0e6504fac3221b7dc
#
_entry.id   c1ab43a8eed7d5c0e6504fac3221b7dc
#
_cell.length_a   1.000
_cell.length_b   1.000
_cell.length_c   1.000
_cell.angle_alpha   90.00
_cell.angle_beta   90.00
_cell.angle_gamma   90.00
#
_symmetry.space_group_name_H-M   'P 1'
#
loop_
_entity.id
_entity.type
_entity.pdbx_description
1 polymer ?
#
loop_
_entity_poly.entity_id
_entity_poly.type
_entity_poly.pdbx_seq_one_letter_code
_entity_poly.pdbx_strand_id
1 'polypeptide(L)'
;MGDNMMERVIHTPEGVRDIYGEECKQKRIVMEELHQILHLYHYEEIKTPTLEFFDIFSKEKGTAQSNEMFKLFDRENNTLVLRPDMTPSIARCVSKYFANEKHHIRLCYEGQAFQNLSRLQGKLNEFTQLGAELIGDDTSAADGEMISMMVDCLIAVGLKEFQVSIGHVEYFTGLVEEAGLLPEVADSLRDAIQNKNTYAIETLCKKAGIKDSLTEAFMNLTKNIGGLEVLEQAKQAVHNERSLKAIDRLEKLYHIMTYYEYESHISFDLGMLSNYKYYSGVIFRGYTYGTGSPIAAGGRYNGLLKQFGVDMPSVGFAFFVDVLLNAMLHQRIVIDTAEDATMILFETPHQKTATQLAKFFRSHNQTIQLTRKSSRSTIGEYREHCKMHGLNQIIYVKDSDDCFERILVENGASSTVTKDVLKGGAL
;
A
#
# COMPACT_ATOMS: atom_id res chain seq x y z
N MET A 1 35.31 17.34 -16.03
CA MET A 1 34.63 17.69 -14.74
C MET A 1 33.24 18.31 -14.96
N GLY A 2 32.95 18.95 -16.09
CA GLY A 2 31.64 19.57 -16.37
C GLY A 2 30.52 18.56 -16.68
N ASP A 3 30.79 17.51 -17.45
CA ASP A 3 29.79 16.50 -17.85
C ASP A 3 29.23 15.71 -16.66
N ASN A 4 30.07 15.39 -15.69
CA ASN A 4 29.67 14.61 -14.50
C ASN A 4 28.78 15.40 -13.52
N MET A 5 28.78 16.73 -13.59
CA MET A 5 27.97 17.61 -12.74
C MET A 5 26.57 17.84 -13.36
N MET A 6 26.47 17.94 -14.69
CA MET A 6 25.23 18.04 -15.44
C MET A 6 24.42 16.73 -15.39
N GLU A 7 25.09 15.59 -15.49
CA GLU A 7 24.48 14.27 -15.35
C GLU A 7 23.82 14.06 -13.96
N ARG A 8 24.46 14.54 -12.88
CA ARG A 8 23.88 14.48 -11.52
C ARG A 8 22.63 15.31 -11.30
N VAL A 9 22.45 16.39 -12.05
CA VAL A 9 21.31 17.32 -11.89
C VAL A 9 20.02 16.75 -12.50
N ILE A 10 20.12 15.84 -13.48
CA ILE A 10 18.95 15.26 -14.16
C ILE A 10 18.55 13.88 -13.64
N HIS A 11 19.31 13.30 -12.69
CA HIS A 11 18.98 12.02 -12.09
C HIS A 11 18.41 12.16 -10.67
N THR A 12 17.39 11.38 -10.39
CA THR A 12 16.85 11.24 -9.02
C THR A 12 17.84 10.48 -8.13
N PRO A 13 17.78 10.64 -6.79
CA PRO A 13 18.50 9.77 -5.86
C PRO A 13 18.13 8.30 -6.08
N GLU A 14 19.04 7.40 -5.71
CA GLU A 14 18.81 5.95 -5.83
C GLU A 14 17.61 5.50 -4.98
N GLY A 15 16.78 4.62 -5.55
CA GLY A 15 15.54 4.16 -4.89
C GLY A 15 14.41 5.19 -4.85
N VAL A 16 14.57 6.33 -5.52
CA VAL A 16 13.55 7.37 -5.71
C VAL A 16 13.35 7.61 -7.20
N ARG A 17 12.13 7.78 -7.65
CA ARG A 17 11.83 7.96 -9.07
C ARG A 17 10.69 8.94 -9.32
N ASP A 18 10.71 9.56 -10.48
CA ASP A 18 9.58 10.32 -10.99
C ASP A 18 8.49 9.37 -11.49
N ILE A 19 7.23 9.70 -11.22
CA ILE A 19 6.05 9.01 -11.74
C ILE A 19 5.24 10.04 -12.53
N TYR A 20 4.96 9.77 -13.81
CA TYR A 20 4.26 10.71 -14.69
C TYR A 20 3.37 9.99 -15.72
N GLY A 21 2.51 10.77 -16.39
CA GLY A 21 1.65 10.30 -17.48
C GLY A 21 0.71 9.19 -17.03
N GLU A 22 0.70 8.10 -17.78
CA GLU A 22 -0.20 6.96 -17.61
C GLU A 22 -0.03 6.27 -16.26
N GLU A 23 1.21 6.04 -15.84
CA GLU A 23 1.50 5.41 -14.56
C GLU A 23 0.97 6.24 -13.37
N CYS A 24 1.06 7.58 -13.47
CA CYS A 24 0.52 8.47 -12.45
C CYS A 24 -1.01 8.38 -12.38
N LYS A 25 -1.69 8.29 -13.53
CA LYS A 25 -3.15 8.09 -13.60
C LYS A 25 -3.56 6.76 -13.00
N GLN A 26 -2.89 5.67 -13.39
CA GLN A 26 -3.15 4.32 -12.86
C GLN A 26 -3.00 4.27 -11.35
N LYS A 27 -1.92 4.85 -10.82
CA LYS A 27 -1.69 4.91 -9.37
C LYS A 27 -2.81 5.65 -8.65
N ARG A 28 -3.27 6.78 -9.18
CA ARG A 28 -4.37 7.56 -8.61
C ARG A 28 -5.67 6.76 -8.60
N ILE A 29 -6.03 6.10 -9.72
CA ILE A 29 -7.25 5.30 -9.82
C ILE A 29 -7.23 4.15 -8.80
N VAL A 30 -6.13 3.40 -8.73
CA VAL A 30 -6.01 2.30 -7.75
C VAL A 30 -6.13 2.81 -6.31
N MET A 31 -5.52 3.94 -6.00
CA MET A 31 -5.63 4.53 -4.64
C MET A 31 -7.06 5.00 -4.35
N GLU A 32 -7.77 5.59 -5.31
CA GLU A 32 -9.17 5.98 -5.19
C GLU A 32 -10.08 4.76 -4.94
N GLU A 33 -9.86 3.65 -5.65
CA GLU A 33 -10.58 2.39 -5.44
C GLU A 33 -10.36 1.82 -4.03
N LEU A 34 -9.11 1.79 -3.57
CA LEU A 34 -8.79 1.36 -2.21
C LEU A 34 -9.47 2.25 -1.16
N HIS A 35 -9.42 3.58 -1.32
CA HIS A 35 -10.08 4.52 -0.42
C HIS A 35 -11.59 4.33 -0.37
N GLN A 36 -12.24 4.06 -1.51
CA GLN A 36 -13.68 3.80 -1.54
C GLN A 36 -14.05 2.63 -0.65
N ILE A 37 -13.29 1.52 -0.68
CA ILE A 37 -13.53 0.38 0.21
C ILE A 37 -13.37 0.78 1.68
N LEU A 38 -12.28 1.48 2.05
CA LEU A 38 -12.06 1.92 3.43
C LEU A 38 -13.21 2.80 3.94
N HIS A 39 -13.76 3.67 3.09
CA HIS A 39 -14.93 4.50 3.42
C HIS A 39 -16.22 3.68 3.57
N LEU A 40 -16.40 2.59 2.81
CA LEU A 40 -17.54 1.68 2.99
C LEU A 40 -17.53 1.01 4.37
N TYR A 41 -16.34 0.80 4.95
CA TYR A 41 -16.17 0.33 6.33
C TYR A 41 -16.24 1.45 7.37
N HIS A 42 -16.55 2.68 6.93
CA HIS A 42 -16.67 3.89 7.77
C HIS A 42 -15.36 4.28 8.48
N TYR A 43 -14.22 4.20 7.77
CA TYR A 43 -12.94 4.72 8.25
C TYR A 43 -12.78 6.19 7.82
N GLU A 44 -12.41 7.04 8.77
CA GLU A 44 -12.18 8.47 8.57
C GLU A 44 -10.72 8.75 8.20
N GLU A 45 -10.52 9.70 7.29
CA GLU A 45 -9.17 10.04 6.83
C GLU A 45 -8.35 10.75 7.92
N ILE A 46 -7.09 10.33 8.07
CA ILE A 46 -6.09 11.02 8.86
C ILE A 46 -4.84 11.34 8.03
N LYS A 47 -4.30 12.54 8.21
CA LYS A 47 -3.04 12.96 7.59
C LYS A 47 -2.05 13.37 8.66
N THR A 48 -0.98 12.61 8.82
CA THR A 48 0.12 12.91 9.74
C THR A 48 1.29 13.58 8.99
N PRO A 49 2.17 14.34 9.68
CA PRO A 49 3.34 14.96 9.07
C PRO A 49 4.30 13.93 8.47
N THR A 50 4.97 14.31 7.37
CA THR A 50 6.07 13.51 6.78
C THR A 50 7.33 13.55 7.61
N LEU A 51 7.59 14.68 8.27
CA LEU A 51 8.69 14.88 9.21
C LEU A 51 8.21 14.61 10.64
N GLU A 52 8.94 13.78 11.35
CA GLU A 52 8.67 13.43 12.74
C GLU A 52 9.96 13.51 13.56
N PHE A 53 9.86 13.59 14.88
CA PHE A 53 11.00 13.44 15.75
C PHE A 53 11.53 12.00 15.68
N PHE A 54 12.85 11.84 15.68
CA PHE A 54 13.52 10.54 15.64
C PHE A 54 13.03 9.60 16.75
N ASP A 55 12.74 10.14 17.94
CA ASP A 55 12.29 9.36 19.10
C ASP A 55 10.95 8.64 18.91
N ILE A 56 10.13 9.08 17.95
CA ILE A 56 8.87 8.40 17.58
C ILE A 56 9.14 6.99 17.04
N PHE A 57 10.26 6.80 16.35
CA PHE A 57 10.61 5.55 15.66
C PHE A 57 11.77 4.79 16.29
N SER A 58 12.58 5.44 17.14
CA SER A 58 13.84 4.89 17.68
C SER A 58 13.70 4.11 18.98
N LYS A 59 12.56 4.18 19.67
CA LYS A 59 12.32 3.47 20.92
C LYS A 59 12.39 1.95 20.71
N GLU A 60 12.64 1.17 21.75
CA GLU A 60 12.89 -0.29 21.74
C GLU A 60 11.92 -1.12 20.88
N LYS A 61 10.74 -0.58 20.57
CA LYS A 61 9.73 -1.17 19.70
C LYS A 61 9.55 -0.39 18.38
N GLY A 62 10.62 0.25 17.89
CA GLY A 62 10.58 1.00 16.62
C GLY A 62 10.32 0.12 15.41
N THR A 63 9.86 0.76 14.34
CA THR A 63 9.51 0.12 13.05
C THR A 63 10.69 -0.06 12.12
N ALA A 64 11.77 0.71 12.32
CA ALA A 64 12.96 0.66 11.48
C ALA A 64 14.24 0.80 12.34
N GLN A 65 15.32 0.21 11.87
CA GLN A 65 16.62 0.39 12.50
C GLN A 65 17.12 1.82 12.27
N SER A 66 17.92 2.34 13.20
CA SER A 66 18.41 3.73 13.15
C SER A 66 19.19 4.07 11.87
N ASN A 67 19.87 3.09 11.27
CA ASN A 67 20.60 3.22 9.99
C ASN A 67 19.69 3.14 8.76
N GLU A 68 18.44 2.68 8.91
CA GLU A 68 17.45 2.59 7.85
C GLU A 68 16.55 3.85 7.76
N MET A 69 16.81 4.87 8.58
CA MET A 69 16.06 6.13 8.59
C MET A 69 16.82 7.25 7.92
N PHE A 70 16.14 8.05 7.10
CA PHE A 70 16.66 9.34 6.63
C PHE A 70 16.55 10.39 7.74
N LYS A 71 17.69 10.89 8.23
CA LYS A 71 17.77 11.83 9.35
C LYS A 71 18.08 13.24 8.88
N LEU A 72 17.45 14.21 9.52
CA LEU A 72 17.64 15.64 9.33
C LEU A 72 17.80 16.33 10.69
N PHE A 73 18.25 17.57 10.69
CA PHE A 73 18.35 18.40 11.89
C PHE A 73 17.56 19.70 11.68
N ASP A 74 16.80 20.07 12.71
CA ASP A 74 16.16 21.38 12.74
C ASP A 74 17.13 22.46 13.24
N ARG A 75 16.63 23.70 13.37
CA ARG A 75 17.46 24.84 13.82
C ARG A 75 17.88 24.76 15.29
N GLU A 76 17.18 23.99 16.10
CA GLU A 76 17.44 23.72 17.50
C GLU A 76 18.30 22.46 17.72
N ASN A 77 18.81 21.86 16.63
CA ASN A 77 19.57 20.59 16.62
C ASN A 77 18.77 19.36 17.10
N ASN A 78 17.44 19.39 17.03
CA ASN A 78 16.66 18.18 17.23
C ASN A 78 16.83 17.25 16.01
N THR A 79 16.95 15.97 16.25
CA THR A 79 16.98 14.97 15.18
C THR A 79 15.57 14.69 14.69
N LEU A 80 15.33 15.00 13.42
CA LEU A 80 14.11 14.68 12.70
C LEU A 80 14.35 13.50 11.76
N VAL A 81 13.28 12.82 11.35
CA VAL A 81 13.33 11.78 10.33
C VAL A 81 12.22 11.98 9.31
N LEU A 82 12.46 11.56 8.07
CA LEU A 82 11.38 11.22 7.16
C LEU A 82 10.76 9.92 7.68
N ARG A 83 9.44 9.90 7.90
CA ARG A 83 8.75 8.75 8.50
C ARG A 83 9.02 7.46 7.72
N PRO A 84 9.53 6.39 8.36
CA PRO A 84 9.75 5.10 7.70
C PRO A 84 8.48 4.25 7.59
N ASP A 85 7.41 4.63 8.32
CA ASP A 85 6.14 3.95 8.44
C ASP A 85 5.06 4.92 8.92
N MET A 86 3.79 4.67 8.59
CA MET A 86 2.67 5.53 8.97
C MET A 86 2.17 5.28 10.39
N THR A 87 2.13 4.02 10.81
CA THR A 87 1.48 3.57 12.07
C THR A 87 1.99 4.28 13.32
N PRO A 88 3.30 4.49 13.57
CA PRO A 88 3.76 5.20 14.77
C PRO A 88 3.34 6.68 14.80
N SER A 89 3.30 7.34 13.64
CA SER A 89 2.81 8.72 13.53
C SER A 89 1.31 8.81 13.88
N ILE A 90 0.52 7.82 13.46
CA ILE A 90 -0.90 7.72 13.79
C ILE A 90 -1.08 7.43 15.28
N ALA A 91 -0.32 6.47 15.84
CA ALA A 91 -0.36 6.16 17.27
C ALA A 91 -0.05 7.39 18.14
N ARG A 92 0.96 8.20 17.78
CA ARG A 92 1.27 9.48 18.42
C ARG A 92 0.10 10.47 18.30
N CYS A 93 -0.51 10.58 17.11
CA CYS A 93 -1.64 11.47 16.86
C CYS A 93 -2.86 11.09 17.70
N VAL A 94 -3.21 9.80 17.72
CA VAL A 94 -4.32 9.26 18.51
C VAL A 94 -4.08 9.51 20.01
N SER A 95 -2.89 9.23 20.50
CA SER A 95 -2.54 9.47 21.91
C SER A 95 -2.64 10.94 22.30
N LYS A 96 -2.43 11.86 21.36
CA LYS A 96 -2.53 13.31 21.62
C LYS A 96 -3.96 13.84 21.55
N TYR A 97 -4.76 13.40 20.58
CA TYR A 97 -6.03 14.05 20.27
C TYR A 97 -7.26 13.19 20.60
N PHE A 98 -7.11 11.86 20.72
CA PHE A 98 -8.19 10.89 20.92
C PHE A 98 -8.04 10.09 22.21
N ALA A 99 -7.14 10.48 23.13
CA ALA A 99 -6.87 9.75 24.38
C ALA A 99 -8.12 9.55 25.28
N ASN A 100 -9.12 10.40 25.17
CA ASN A 100 -10.36 10.36 25.95
C ASN A 100 -11.56 9.81 25.16
N GLU A 101 -11.32 9.28 23.94
CA GLU A 101 -12.40 8.72 23.13
C GLU A 101 -12.93 7.44 23.79
N LYS A 102 -14.27 7.32 23.84
CA LYS A 102 -14.96 6.18 24.48
C LYS A 102 -15.33 5.07 23.50
N HIS A 103 -15.33 5.39 22.22
CA HIS A 103 -15.69 4.48 21.16
C HIS A 103 -14.46 4.04 20.38
N HIS A 104 -14.59 2.99 19.60
CA HIS A 104 -13.53 2.55 18.72
C HIS A 104 -13.20 3.62 17.67
N ILE A 105 -11.93 3.87 17.46
CA ILE A 105 -11.43 4.86 16.52
C ILE A 105 -11.09 4.12 15.23
N ARG A 106 -11.66 4.55 14.11
CA ARG A 106 -11.45 4.02 12.77
C ARG A 106 -10.80 5.08 11.90
N LEU A 107 -9.55 4.88 11.53
CA LEU A 107 -8.78 5.83 10.73
C LEU A 107 -8.21 5.15 9.49
N CYS A 108 -8.31 5.82 8.35
CA CYS A 108 -7.60 5.43 7.13
C CYS A 108 -6.64 6.54 6.69
N TYR A 109 -5.64 6.15 5.92
CA TYR A 109 -4.59 7.09 5.53
C TYR A 109 -3.95 6.72 4.20
N GLU A 110 -3.39 7.73 3.56
CA GLU A 110 -2.40 7.58 2.50
C GLU A 110 -1.19 8.48 2.78
N GLY A 111 -0.02 8.07 2.32
CA GLY A 111 1.17 8.90 2.42
C GLY A 111 2.45 8.21 2.00
N GLN A 112 3.47 9.04 1.79
CA GLN A 112 4.81 8.56 1.49
C GLN A 112 5.50 8.09 2.77
N ALA A 113 6.17 6.94 2.67
CA ALA A 113 7.09 6.42 3.67
C ALA A 113 8.49 6.31 3.06
N PHE A 114 9.53 6.41 3.89
CA PHE A 114 10.92 6.55 3.45
C PHE A 114 11.83 5.60 4.21
N GLN A 115 12.53 4.72 3.50
CA GLN A 115 13.49 3.80 4.09
C GLN A 115 14.84 3.93 3.40
N ASN A 116 15.90 4.11 4.17
CA ASN A 116 17.27 4.18 3.67
C ASN A 116 17.84 2.76 3.56
N LEU A 117 17.43 2.04 2.51
CA LEU A 117 17.82 0.66 2.29
C LEU A 117 19.16 0.57 1.54
N SER A 118 19.85 -0.57 1.68
CA SER A 118 21.10 -0.80 0.97
C SER A 118 20.87 -0.99 -0.54
N ARG A 119 21.83 -0.52 -1.36
CA ARG A 119 21.79 -0.45 -2.83
C ARG A 119 21.51 -1.75 -3.57
N LEU A 120 21.61 -2.90 -2.93
CA LEU A 120 21.60 -4.22 -3.59
C LEU A 120 20.21 -4.89 -3.61
N GLN A 121 19.13 -4.24 -3.13
CA GLN A 121 17.86 -4.92 -2.93
C GLN A 121 16.78 -4.61 -3.99
N GLY A 122 17.01 -3.68 -4.91
CA GLY A 122 16.01 -3.26 -5.92
C GLY A 122 14.72 -2.69 -5.33
N LYS A 123 14.73 -2.31 -4.04
CA LYS A 123 13.59 -1.73 -3.31
C LYS A 123 13.57 -0.21 -3.44
N LEU A 124 12.38 0.35 -3.41
CA LEU A 124 12.22 1.81 -3.36
C LEU A 124 12.57 2.34 -1.96
N ASN A 125 13.30 3.46 -1.92
CA ASN A 125 13.58 4.20 -0.70
C ASN A 125 12.44 5.18 -0.35
N GLU A 126 11.63 5.55 -1.33
CA GLU A 126 10.38 6.29 -1.19
C GLU A 126 9.26 5.47 -1.80
N PHE A 127 8.22 5.19 -1.03
CA PHE A 127 7.06 4.38 -1.46
C PHE A 127 5.78 4.87 -0.80
N THR A 128 4.65 4.59 -1.44
CA THR A 128 3.33 4.98 -0.93
C THR A 128 2.72 3.87 -0.09
N GLN A 129 2.32 4.22 1.14
CA GLN A 129 1.45 3.41 1.98
C GLN A 129 0.03 3.97 1.95
N LEU A 130 -0.95 3.08 1.82
CA LEU A 130 -2.37 3.34 2.00
C LEU A 130 -2.92 2.26 2.92
N GLY A 131 -3.60 2.64 4.01
CA GLY A 131 -4.01 1.67 5.01
C GLY A 131 -5.05 2.17 5.99
N ALA A 132 -5.33 1.33 6.98
CA ALA A 132 -6.33 1.61 8.00
C ALA A 132 -5.89 1.08 9.38
N GLU A 133 -6.36 1.77 10.43
CA GLU A 133 -6.10 1.44 11.83
C GLU A 133 -7.43 1.44 12.61
N LEU A 134 -7.70 0.34 13.31
CA LEU A 134 -8.80 0.19 14.26
C LEU A 134 -8.23 0.18 15.68
N ILE A 135 -8.61 1.16 16.46
CA ILE A 135 -8.06 1.39 17.80
C ILE A 135 -9.18 1.32 18.83
N GLY A 136 -8.92 0.64 19.95
CA GLY A 136 -9.88 0.49 21.06
C GLY A 136 -10.59 -0.86 21.08
N ASP A 137 -10.34 -1.78 20.13
CA ASP A 137 -10.99 -3.10 20.06
C ASP A 137 -9.98 -4.24 20.12
N ASP A 138 -10.07 -5.12 21.14
CA ASP A 138 -9.19 -6.29 21.32
C ASP A 138 -9.88 -7.62 20.95
N THR A 139 -10.93 -7.58 20.16
CA THR A 139 -11.68 -8.78 19.77
C THR A 139 -11.11 -9.45 18.51
N SER A 140 -11.39 -10.73 18.32
CA SER A 140 -11.11 -11.42 17.06
C SER A 140 -11.97 -10.87 15.91
N ALA A 141 -13.12 -10.24 16.22
CA ALA A 141 -13.96 -9.59 15.23
C ALA A 141 -13.24 -8.38 14.60
N ALA A 142 -12.50 -7.60 15.40
CA ALA A 142 -11.66 -6.52 14.90
C ALA A 142 -10.53 -7.02 13.98
N ASP A 143 -9.87 -8.12 14.34
CA ASP A 143 -8.87 -8.76 13.48
C ASP A 143 -9.51 -9.22 12.14
N GLY A 144 -10.70 -9.83 12.22
CA GLY A 144 -11.47 -10.28 11.05
C GLY A 144 -11.91 -9.12 10.15
N GLU A 145 -12.39 -8.01 10.72
CA GLU A 145 -12.75 -6.80 9.98
C GLU A 145 -11.56 -6.28 9.16
N MET A 146 -10.38 -6.19 9.78
CA MET A 146 -9.18 -5.69 9.08
C MET A 146 -8.74 -6.61 7.93
N ILE A 147 -8.81 -7.92 8.13
CA ILE A 147 -8.45 -8.89 7.08
C ILE A 147 -9.49 -8.90 5.97
N SER A 148 -10.79 -8.86 6.29
CA SER A 148 -11.87 -8.81 5.30
C SER A 148 -11.79 -7.54 4.46
N MET A 149 -11.54 -6.40 5.09
CA MET A 149 -11.35 -5.13 4.39
C MET A 149 -10.12 -5.16 3.46
N MET A 150 -9.01 -5.81 3.87
CA MET A 150 -7.88 -6.04 2.97
C MET A 150 -8.27 -6.92 1.77
N VAL A 151 -9.05 -7.98 1.97
CA VAL A 151 -9.55 -8.85 0.90
C VAL A 151 -10.46 -8.07 -0.06
N ASP A 152 -11.41 -7.28 0.46
CA ASP A 152 -12.30 -6.44 -0.36
C ASP A 152 -11.53 -5.44 -1.21
N CYS A 153 -10.51 -4.80 -0.64
CA CYS A 153 -9.62 -3.90 -1.37
C CYS A 153 -8.91 -4.60 -2.52
N LEU A 154 -8.38 -5.81 -2.30
CA LEU A 154 -7.69 -6.59 -3.34
C LEU A 154 -8.63 -7.04 -4.45
N ILE A 155 -9.86 -7.42 -4.11
CA ILE A 155 -10.91 -7.76 -5.08
C ILE A 155 -11.31 -6.51 -5.89
N ALA A 156 -11.52 -5.38 -5.24
CA ALA A 156 -11.94 -4.13 -5.88
C ALA A 156 -10.95 -3.67 -6.95
N VAL A 157 -9.64 -3.74 -6.69
CA VAL A 157 -8.61 -3.40 -7.69
C VAL A 157 -8.42 -4.48 -8.78
N GLY A 158 -9.25 -5.53 -8.79
CA GLY A 158 -9.28 -6.55 -9.84
C GLY A 158 -8.28 -7.69 -9.69
N LEU A 159 -7.64 -7.86 -8.54
CA LEU A 159 -6.80 -9.02 -8.27
C LEU A 159 -7.69 -10.27 -8.10
N LYS A 160 -7.35 -11.34 -8.82
CA LYS A 160 -8.08 -12.62 -8.76
C LYS A 160 -7.34 -13.68 -7.98
N GLU A 161 -6.02 -13.69 -8.09
CA GLU A 161 -5.15 -14.68 -7.46
C GLU A 161 -4.30 -13.99 -6.39
N PHE A 162 -4.74 -14.05 -5.16
CA PHE A 162 -4.01 -13.55 -4.01
C PHE A 162 -4.31 -14.42 -2.78
N GLN A 163 -3.42 -14.34 -1.80
CA GLN A 163 -3.55 -15.05 -0.54
C GLN A 163 -3.17 -14.13 0.61
N VAL A 164 -3.97 -14.09 1.65
CA VAL A 164 -3.64 -13.45 2.92
C VAL A 164 -3.14 -14.53 3.87
N SER A 165 -1.83 -14.54 4.12
CA SER A 165 -1.22 -15.41 5.13
C SER A 165 -1.36 -14.80 6.50
N ILE A 166 -1.77 -15.58 7.50
CA ILE A 166 -2.09 -15.14 8.85
C ILE A 166 -1.24 -15.93 9.84
N GLY A 167 -0.59 -15.24 10.76
CA GLY A 167 0.18 -15.81 11.87
C GLY A 167 -0.17 -15.17 13.20
N HIS A 168 0.52 -15.60 14.26
CA HIS A 168 0.34 -15.02 15.59
C HIS A 168 1.68 -15.01 16.34
N VAL A 169 2.15 -13.82 16.74
CA VAL A 169 3.48 -13.67 17.38
C VAL A 169 3.60 -14.43 18.70
N GLU A 170 2.49 -14.57 19.43
CA GLU A 170 2.46 -15.23 20.72
C GLU A 170 2.66 -16.76 20.62
N TYR A 171 2.42 -17.37 19.47
CA TYR A 171 2.68 -18.79 19.28
C TYR A 171 4.17 -19.11 19.42
N PHE A 172 5.02 -18.37 18.69
CA PHE A 172 6.48 -18.52 18.82
C PHE A 172 6.98 -18.12 20.22
N THR A 173 6.43 -17.03 20.79
CA THR A 173 6.82 -16.57 22.13
C THR A 173 6.54 -17.62 23.19
N GLY A 174 5.37 -18.30 23.11
CA GLY A 174 5.04 -19.41 24.02
C GLY A 174 5.99 -20.60 23.89
N LEU A 175 6.41 -20.96 22.67
CA LEU A 175 7.42 -21.99 22.45
C LEU A 175 8.78 -21.62 23.08
N VAL A 176 9.19 -20.35 22.93
CA VAL A 176 10.44 -19.84 23.53
C VAL A 176 10.39 -19.92 25.06
N GLU A 177 9.24 -19.55 25.67
CA GLU A 177 9.03 -19.65 27.12
C GLU A 177 9.03 -21.10 27.60
N GLU A 178 8.33 -21.99 26.90
CA GLU A 178 8.28 -23.42 27.23
C GLU A 178 9.66 -24.09 27.15
N ALA A 179 10.48 -23.65 26.17
CA ALA A 179 11.84 -24.12 26.03
C ALA A 179 12.83 -23.46 27.01
N GLY A 180 12.45 -22.44 27.76
CA GLY A 180 13.29 -21.72 28.71
C GLY A 180 14.48 -21.00 28.04
N LEU A 181 14.30 -20.48 26.82
CA LEU A 181 15.38 -19.92 26.03
C LEU A 181 15.77 -18.51 26.45
N LEU A 182 17.09 -18.24 26.38
CA LEU A 182 17.61 -16.89 26.52
C LEU A 182 17.25 -16.02 25.30
N PRO A 183 17.11 -14.70 25.48
CA PRO A 183 16.72 -13.79 24.39
C PRO A 183 17.59 -13.90 23.13
N GLU A 184 18.92 -14.04 23.28
CA GLU A 184 19.84 -14.13 22.16
C GLU A 184 19.63 -15.42 21.34
N VAL A 185 19.29 -16.53 22.00
CA VAL A 185 18.99 -17.80 21.33
C VAL A 185 17.63 -17.70 20.63
N ALA A 186 16.65 -17.08 21.28
CA ALA A 186 15.33 -16.85 20.70
C ALA A 186 15.40 -15.96 19.44
N ASP A 187 16.20 -14.89 19.45
CA ASP A 187 16.43 -14.03 18.28
C ASP A 187 17.12 -14.80 17.16
N SER A 188 18.14 -15.62 17.47
CA SER A 188 18.81 -16.47 16.48
C SER A 188 17.88 -17.52 15.87
N LEU A 189 16.97 -18.10 16.68
CA LEU A 189 15.94 -19.04 16.18
C LEU A 189 14.91 -18.31 15.30
N ARG A 190 14.49 -17.09 15.68
CA ARG A 190 13.60 -16.26 14.88
C ARG A 190 14.19 -16.04 13.50
N ASP A 191 15.44 -15.63 13.42
CA ASP A 191 16.15 -15.40 12.15
C ASP A 191 16.26 -16.68 11.33
N ALA A 192 16.57 -17.82 11.95
CA ALA A 192 16.65 -19.11 11.28
C ALA A 192 15.28 -19.56 10.71
N ILE A 193 14.17 -19.36 11.46
CA ILE A 193 12.81 -19.67 11.02
C ILE A 193 12.41 -18.76 9.85
N GLN A 194 12.63 -17.46 9.95
CA GLN A 194 12.32 -16.51 8.86
C GLN A 194 13.06 -16.84 7.56
N ASN A 195 14.32 -17.29 7.68
CA ASN A 195 15.13 -17.70 6.54
C ASN A 195 14.88 -19.17 6.12
N LYS A 196 13.91 -19.85 6.74
CA LYS A 196 13.58 -21.28 6.49
C LYS A 196 14.81 -22.20 6.59
N ASN A 197 15.76 -21.86 7.46
CA ASN A 197 17.02 -22.60 7.65
C ASN A 197 16.85 -23.68 8.72
N THR A 198 16.31 -24.83 8.32
CA THR A 198 16.05 -25.99 9.20
C THR A 198 17.31 -26.53 9.89
N TYR A 199 18.45 -26.52 9.19
CA TYR A 199 19.75 -26.94 9.78
C TYR A 199 20.19 -26.02 10.91
N ALA A 200 20.05 -24.71 10.76
CA ALA A 200 20.36 -23.76 11.82
C ALA A 200 19.43 -23.95 13.02
N ILE A 201 18.14 -24.17 12.81
CA ILE A 201 17.16 -24.42 13.87
C ILE A 201 17.58 -25.67 14.68
N GLU A 202 17.82 -26.80 14.01
CA GLU A 202 18.24 -28.05 14.67
C GLU A 202 19.53 -27.86 15.48
N THR A 203 20.51 -27.16 14.89
CA THR A 203 21.81 -26.91 15.55
C THR A 203 21.64 -26.04 16.79
N LEU A 204 20.82 -24.97 16.74
CA LEU A 204 20.55 -24.08 17.85
C LEU A 204 19.81 -24.80 18.97
N CYS A 205 18.77 -25.57 18.63
CA CYS A 205 18.00 -26.37 19.59
C CYS A 205 18.90 -27.40 20.31
N LYS A 206 19.74 -28.12 19.58
CA LYS A 206 20.68 -29.09 20.15
C LYS A 206 21.69 -28.44 21.07
N LYS A 207 22.25 -27.29 20.70
CA LYS A 207 23.20 -26.52 21.56
C LYS A 207 22.53 -26.01 22.82
N ALA A 208 21.27 -25.60 22.75
CA ALA A 208 20.49 -25.12 23.88
C ALA A 208 19.90 -26.26 24.74
N GLY A 209 20.10 -27.55 24.38
CA GLY A 209 19.56 -28.69 25.13
C GLY A 209 18.05 -28.81 25.09
N ILE A 210 17.39 -28.34 24.01
CA ILE A 210 15.95 -28.37 23.86
C ILE A 210 15.49 -29.81 23.59
N LYS A 211 14.34 -30.18 24.15
CA LYS A 211 13.72 -31.50 23.94
C LYS A 211 13.34 -31.70 22.46
N ASP A 212 13.42 -32.94 21.99
CA ASP A 212 13.14 -33.29 20.59
C ASP A 212 11.74 -32.84 20.15
N SER A 213 10.71 -32.97 20.99
CA SER A 213 9.35 -32.51 20.69
C SER A 213 9.24 -31.00 20.43
N LEU A 214 9.94 -30.18 21.22
CA LEU A 214 9.98 -28.72 21.00
C LEU A 214 10.85 -28.34 19.80
N THR A 215 11.94 -29.10 19.57
CA THR A 215 12.77 -28.93 18.36
C THR A 215 11.93 -29.17 17.10
N GLU A 216 11.10 -30.22 17.11
CA GLU A 216 10.19 -30.50 16.03
C GLU A 216 9.13 -29.39 15.85
N ALA A 217 8.59 -28.86 16.96
CA ALA A 217 7.65 -27.72 16.91
C ALA A 217 8.29 -26.49 16.26
N PHE A 218 9.55 -26.12 16.60
CA PHE A 218 10.27 -25.03 15.94
C PHE A 218 10.55 -25.32 14.45
N MET A 219 10.90 -26.54 14.10
CA MET A 219 11.13 -26.94 12.71
C MET A 219 9.84 -26.87 11.88
N ASN A 220 8.70 -27.23 12.45
CA ASN A 220 7.40 -27.18 11.79
C ASN A 220 6.97 -25.77 11.43
N LEU A 221 7.46 -24.72 12.14
CA LEU A 221 7.23 -23.33 11.75
C LEU A 221 7.78 -22.97 10.36
N THR A 222 8.73 -23.71 9.83
CA THR A 222 9.27 -23.47 8.48
C THR A 222 8.49 -24.14 7.36
N LYS A 223 7.59 -25.05 7.68
CA LYS A 223 6.93 -25.97 6.72
C LYS A 223 5.42 -25.84 6.70
N ASN A 224 4.81 -25.57 7.84
CA ASN A 224 3.36 -25.65 8.02
C ASN A 224 2.70 -24.34 7.58
N ILE A 225 2.29 -24.31 6.31
CA ILE A 225 1.46 -23.25 5.72
C ILE A 225 0.25 -23.95 5.10
N GLY A 226 -0.97 -23.52 5.46
CA GLY A 226 -2.19 -24.13 4.95
C GLY A 226 -3.46 -23.59 5.60
N GLY A 227 -4.50 -24.41 5.57
CA GLY A 227 -5.80 -24.10 6.16
C GLY A 227 -5.88 -24.42 7.65
N LEU A 228 -7.09 -24.79 8.07
CA LEU A 228 -7.39 -25.11 9.48
C LEU A 228 -6.56 -26.28 10.02
N GLU A 229 -6.20 -27.24 9.17
CA GLU A 229 -5.40 -28.42 9.50
C GLU A 229 -4.03 -28.06 10.11
N VAL A 230 -3.45 -26.92 9.72
CA VAL A 230 -2.18 -26.43 10.29
C VAL A 230 -2.37 -26.03 11.76
N LEU A 231 -3.50 -25.41 12.09
CA LEU A 231 -3.81 -25.01 13.47
C LEU A 231 -4.06 -26.26 14.36
N GLU A 232 -4.76 -27.28 13.84
CA GLU A 232 -5.00 -28.54 14.55
C GLU A 232 -3.69 -29.27 14.86
N GLN A 233 -2.78 -29.35 13.90
CA GLN A 233 -1.45 -29.95 14.10
C GLN A 233 -0.63 -29.16 15.12
N ALA A 234 -0.63 -27.82 15.01
CA ALA A 234 0.09 -26.95 15.93
C ALA A 234 -0.43 -27.06 17.36
N LYS A 235 -1.75 -27.23 17.54
CA LYS A 235 -2.40 -27.39 18.85
C LYS A 235 -1.97 -28.68 19.55
N GLN A 236 -1.74 -29.77 18.79
CA GLN A 236 -1.22 -31.02 19.32
C GLN A 236 0.25 -30.99 19.70
N ALA A 237 1.02 -30.07 19.08
CA ALA A 237 2.47 -29.98 19.27
C ALA A 237 2.90 -29.11 20.47
N VAL A 238 1.98 -28.38 21.12
CA VAL A 238 2.28 -27.45 22.19
C VAL A 238 1.44 -27.68 23.43
N HIS A 239 2.00 -27.37 24.60
CA HIS A 239 1.31 -27.55 25.89
C HIS A 239 1.24 -26.25 26.71
N ASN A 240 1.96 -25.20 26.32
CA ASN A 240 1.92 -23.94 27.02
C ASN A 240 0.64 -23.14 26.69
N GLU A 241 0.09 -22.48 27.69
CA GLU A 241 -1.16 -21.73 27.61
C GLU A 241 -1.10 -20.58 26.58
N ARG A 242 0.08 -19.95 26.42
CA ARG A 242 0.27 -18.80 25.53
C ARG A 242 0.13 -19.19 24.07
N SER A 243 0.81 -20.26 23.64
CA SER A 243 0.68 -20.78 22.28
C SER A 243 -0.72 -21.33 22.01
N LEU A 244 -1.36 -22.00 22.97
CA LEU A 244 -2.73 -22.48 22.85
C LEU A 244 -3.73 -21.34 22.67
N LYS A 245 -3.64 -20.25 23.43
CA LYS A 245 -4.47 -19.05 23.25
C LYS A 245 -4.26 -18.38 21.90
N ALA A 246 -3.03 -18.37 21.38
CA ALA A 246 -2.75 -17.88 20.04
C ALA A 246 -3.48 -18.69 18.97
N ILE A 247 -3.45 -20.03 19.07
CA ILE A 247 -4.16 -20.92 18.15
C ILE A 247 -5.67 -20.71 18.27
N ASP A 248 -6.23 -20.70 19.50
CA ASP A 248 -7.66 -20.48 19.71
C ASP A 248 -8.15 -19.16 19.10
N ARG A 249 -7.31 -18.11 19.09
CA ARG A 249 -7.63 -16.83 18.43
C ARG A 249 -7.63 -16.98 16.91
N LEU A 250 -6.70 -17.73 16.33
CA LEU A 250 -6.65 -18.00 14.89
C LEU A 250 -7.83 -18.90 14.44
N GLU A 251 -8.24 -19.88 15.24
CA GLU A 251 -9.43 -20.71 14.98
C GLU A 251 -10.70 -19.83 14.96
N LYS A 252 -10.87 -18.94 15.93
CA LYS A 252 -11.98 -17.96 15.94
C LYS A 252 -11.96 -17.06 14.72
N LEU A 253 -10.78 -16.60 14.33
CA LEU A 253 -10.61 -15.77 13.14
C LEU A 253 -11.00 -16.54 11.88
N TYR A 254 -10.62 -17.81 11.74
CA TYR A 254 -11.06 -18.66 10.63
C TYR A 254 -12.58 -18.69 10.52
N HIS A 255 -13.29 -18.94 11.63
CA HIS A 255 -14.76 -18.93 11.63
C HIS A 255 -15.35 -17.55 11.24
N ILE A 256 -14.73 -16.45 11.66
CA ILE A 256 -15.16 -15.12 11.24
C ILE A 256 -15.00 -14.97 9.73
N MET A 257 -13.87 -15.43 9.18
CA MET A 257 -13.62 -15.37 7.72
C MET A 257 -14.62 -16.21 6.92
N THR A 258 -15.13 -17.33 7.47
CA THR A 258 -16.23 -18.09 6.83
C THR A 258 -17.55 -17.31 6.79
N TYR A 259 -17.81 -16.41 7.75
CA TYR A 259 -19.00 -15.54 7.71
C TYR A 259 -18.91 -14.47 6.61
N TYR A 260 -17.69 -14.07 6.24
CA TYR A 260 -17.41 -13.19 5.10
C TYR A 260 -17.27 -13.95 3.77
N GLU A 261 -17.31 -15.29 3.79
CA GLU A 261 -17.07 -16.15 2.62
C GLU A 261 -15.65 -15.97 2.01
N TYR A 262 -14.65 -15.69 2.87
CA TYR A 262 -13.26 -15.40 2.48
C TYR A 262 -12.25 -16.45 2.92
N GLU A 263 -12.70 -17.63 3.38
CA GLU A 263 -11.83 -18.73 3.81
C GLU A 263 -10.89 -19.23 2.70
N SER A 264 -11.29 -19.10 1.44
CA SER A 264 -10.44 -19.48 0.29
C SER A 264 -9.30 -18.48 0.03
N HIS A 265 -9.41 -17.27 0.55
CA HIS A 265 -8.41 -16.19 0.38
C HIS A 265 -7.41 -16.13 1.54
N ILE A 266 -7.55 -16.99 2.55
CA ILE A 266 -6.66 -16.98 3.71
C ILE A 266 -5.87 -18.28 3.85
N SER A 267 -4.70 -18.18 4.46
CA SER A 267 -3.89 -19.33 4.91
C SER A 267 -3.22 -19.00 6.24
N PHE A 268 -2.92 -20.03 7.03
CA PHE A 268 -2.17 -19.85 8.27
C PHE A 268 -0.70 -20.18 8.04
N ASP A 269 0.18 -19.29 8.54
CA ASP A 269 1.64 -19.47 8.57
C ASP A 269 2.14 -19.08 9.96
N LEU A 270 2.32 -20.10 10.83
CA LEU A 270 2.78 -19.89 12.20
C LEU A 270 4.26 -19.53 12.28
N GLY A 271 5.00 -19.73 11.20
CA GLY A 271 6.39 -19.29 11.03
C GLY A 271 6.53 -17.86 10.52
N MET A 272 5.42 -17.18 10.25
CA MET A 272 5.43 -15.76 9.92
C MET A 272 5.73 -14.94 11.17
N LEU A 273 7.01 -14.64 11.37
CA LEU A 273 7.50 -13.81 12.46
C LEU A 273 7.74 -12.39 11.93
N SER A 274 7.46 -11.38 12.75
CA SER A 274 7.68 -9.99 12.36
C SER A 274 9.03 -9.47 12.85
N ASN A 275 9.70 -8.68 12.03
CA ASN A 275 10.84 -7.87 12.43
C ASN A 275 10.39 -6.64 13.24
N TYR A 276 9.13 -6.22 13.09
CA TYR A 276 8.55 -5.14 13.87
C TYR A 276 8.23 -5.64 15.29
N LYS A 277 8.98 -5.14 16.27
CA LYS A 277 8.85 -5.55 17.67
C LYS A 277 7.57 -5.04 18.34
N TYR A 278 6.79 -4.18 17.66
CA TYR A 278 5.55 -3.65 18.23
C TYR A 278 4.34 -4.58 18.06
N TYR A 279 4.38 -5.57 17.17
CA TYR A 279 3.29 -6.53 17.06
C TYR A 279 3.15 -7.39 18.31
N SER A 280 1.90 -7.58 18.76
CA SER A 280 1.57 -8.26 20.01
C SER A 280 0.51 -9.37 19.87
N GLY A 281 0.09 -9.67 18.66
CA GLY A 281 -1.00 -10.62 18.42
C GLY A 281 -0.99 -11.19 17.02
N VAL A 282 -2.15 -11.19 16.37
CA VAL A 282 -2.32 -11.60 14.98
C VAL A 282 -1.48 -10.70 14.07
N ILE A 283 -0.79 -11.32 13.11
CA ILE A 283 -0.11 -10.65 12.01
C ILE A 283 -0.58 -11.25 10.69
N PHE A 284 -0.67 -10.44 9.63
CA PHE A 284 -1.13 -10.93 8.34
C PHE A 284 -0.47 -10.19 7.19
N ARG A 285 -0.30 -10.87 6.06
CA ARG A 285 0.34 -10.33 4.85
C ARG A 285 -0.40 -10.79 3.62
N GLY A 286 -0.70 -9.84 2.73
CA GLY A 286 -1.25 -10.12 1.42
C GLY A 286 -0.14 -10.41 0.41
N TYR A 287 -0.25 -11.53 -0.28
CA TYR A 287 0.64 -11.94 -1.35
C TYR A 287 -0.13 -12.18 -2.63
N THR A 288 0.53 -11.93 -3.75
CA THR A 288 -0.02 -12.24 -5.07
C THR A 288 1.10 -12.65 -6.02
N TYR A 289 0.72 -13.21 -7.16
CA TYR A 289 1.64 -13.59 -8.22
C TYR A 289 2.35 -12.36 -8.82
N GLY A 290 3.61 -12.55 -9.18
CA GLY A 290 4.43 -11.52 -9.88
C GLY A 290 5.21 -10.58 -8.96
N THR A 291 5.15 -10.77 -7.63
CA THR A 291 5.99 -10.02 -6.67
C THR A 291 6.77 -10.97 -5.76
N GLY A 292 7.99 -10.58 -5.40
CA GLY A 292 8.78 -11.29 -4.37
C GLY A 292 8.56 -10.76 -2.96
N SER A 293 7.64 -9.81 -2.78
CA SER A 293 7.34 -9.13 -1.52
C SER A 293 5.84 -9.07 -1.29
N PRO A 294 5.38 -8.95 -0.04
CA PRO A 294 3.97 -8.74 0.23
C PRO A 294 3.48 -7.42 -0.37
N ILE A 295 2.25 -7.43 -0.90
CA ILE A 295 1.55 -6.24 -1.41
C ILE A 295 0.84 -5.45 -0.33
N ALA A 296 0.57 -6.11 0.81
CA ALA A 296 0.01 -5.52 2.01
C ALA A 296 0.53 -6.25 3.25
N ALA A 297 0.62 -5.56 4.37
CA ALA A 297 0.99 -6.14 5.66
C ALA A 297 0.25 -5.45 6.79
N GLY A 298 -0.08 -6.23 7.82
CA GLY A 298 -0.79 -5.72 8.98
C GLY A 298 -0.65 -6.61 10.21
N GLY A 299 -1.29 -6.20 11.28
CA GLY A 299 -1.35 -6.98 12.51
C GLY A 299 -1.78 -6.16 13.72
N ARG A 300 -1.87 -6.83 14.86
CA ARG A 300 -2.24 -6.27 16.16
C ARG A 300 -1.03 -5.77 16.93
N TYR A 301 -1.13 -4.55 17.47
CA TYR A 301 -0.01 -3.84 18.11
C TYR A 301 -0.42 -3.13 19.41
N ASN A 302 -1.01 -3.85 20.36
CA ASN A 302 -1.56 -3.32 21.61
C ASN A 302 -0.55 -2.57 22.49
N GLY A 303 0.76 -2.73 22.27
CA GLY A 303 1.82 -2.07 23.05
C GLY A 303 2.33 -0.75 22.48
N LEU A 304 1.95 -0.37 21.25
CA LEU A 304 2.54 0.80 20.60
C LEU A 304 2.02 2.12 21.21
N LEU A 305 0.72 2.25 21.44
CA LEU A 305 0.13 3.46 22.02
C LEU A 305 0.60 3.71 23.46
N LYS A 306 0.94 2.64 24.21
CA LYS A 306 1.53 2.78 25.58
C LYS A 306 2.80 3.61 25.59
N GLN A 307 3.59 3.60 24.53
CA GLN A 307 4.80 4.42 24.41
C GLN A 307 4.48 5.93 24.38
N PHE A 308 3.26 6.27 23.99
CA PHE A 308 2.73 7.64 23.95
C PHE A 308 1.78 7.94 25.12
N GLY A 309 1.71 7.06 26.13
CA GLY A 309 0.97 7.28 27.37
C GLY A 309 -0.50 6.84 27.34
N VAL A 310 -0.96 6.12 26.30
CA VAL A 310 -2.33 5.64 26.17
C VAL A 310 -2.37 4.13 26.00
N ASP A 311 -3.15 3.44 26.82
CA ASP A 311 -3.30 1.98 26.76
C ASP A 311 -4.59 1.62 25.98
N MET A 312 -4.46 1.47 24.66
CA MET A 312 -5.56 1.06 23.78
C MET A 312 -5.09 -0.07 22.87
N PRO A 313 -5.87 -1.17 22.77
CA PRO A 313 -5.60 -2.22 21.80
C PRO A 313 -5.76 -1.68 20.37
N SER A 314 -4.93 -2.16 19.47
CA SER A 314 -4.89 -1.63 18.11
C SER A 314 -4.55 -2.71 17.11
N VAL A 315 -5.22 -2.66 15.96
CA VAL A 315 -4.95 -3.52 14.80
C VAL A 315 -5.07 -2.69 13.53
N GLY A 316 -4.20 -2.92 12.57
CA GLY A 316 -4.21 -2.16 11.33
C GLY A 316 -3.44 -2.85 10.21
N PHE A 317 -3.53 -2.29 9.01
CA PHE A 317 -2.74 -2.75 7.87
C PHE A 317 -2.42 -1.61 6.90
N ALA A 318 -1.42 -1.84 6.06
CA ALA A 318 -1.06 -0.97 4.95
C ALA A 318 -0.85 -1.75 3.66
N PHE A 319 -1.33 -1.23 2.55
CA PHE A 319 -0.90 -1.58 1.21
C PHE A 319 0.42 -0.88 0.87
N PHE A 320 1.32 -1.60 0.21
CA PHE A 320 2.48 -1.04 -0.46
C PHE A 320 2.08 -0.76 -1.91
N VAL A 321 1.52 0.43 -2.15
CA VAL A 321 0.83 0.77 -3.42
C VAL A 321 1.73 0.56 -4.64
N ASP A 322 3.01 0.88 -4.54
CA ASP A 322 3.97 0.70 -5.64
C ASP A 322 4.22 -0.79 -5.96
N VAL A 323 4.22 -1.65 -4.94
CA VAL A 323 4.33 -3.11 -5.11
C VAL A 323 3.05 -3.69 -5.70
N LEU A 324 1.89 -3.22 -5.21
CA LEU A 324 0.58 -3.62 -5.72
C LEU A 324 0.42 -3.28 -7.21
N LEU A 325 0.73 -2.05 -7.60
CA LEU A 325 0.69 -1.62 -9.01
C LEU A 325 1.60 -2.47 -9.89
N ASN A 326 2.82 -2.77 -9.43
CA ASN A 326 3.75 -3.62 -10.15
C ASN A 326 3.18 -5.04 -10.33
N ALA A 327 2.53 -5.60 -9.30
CA ALA A 327 1.84 -6.90 -9.40
C ALA A 327 0.72 -6.87 -10.44
N MET A 328 -0.14 -5.84 -10.40
CA MET A 328 -1.24 -5.66 -11.34
C MET A 328 -0.72 -5.58 -12.79
N LEU A 329 0.37 -4.85 -13.01
CA LEU A 329 1.01 -4.73 -14.32
C LEU A 329 1.54 -6.10 -14.82
N HIS A 330 2.23 -6.85 -13.96
CA HIS A 330 2.71 -8.20 -14.30
C HIS A 330 1.56 -9.18 -14.61
N GLN A 331 0.44 -9.02 -13.93
CA GLN A 331 -0.78 -9.83 -14.18
C GLN A 331 -1.61 -9.31 -15.35
N ARG A 332 -1.20 -8.23 -16.00
CA ARG A 332 -1.91 -7.58 -17.10
C ARG A 332 -3.34 -7.17 -16.73
N ILE A 333 -3.54 -6.74 -15.50
CA ILE A 333 -4.81 -6.18 -15.07
C ILE A 333 -4.96 -4.82 -15.72
N VAL A 334 -6.06 -4.64 -16.46
CA VAL A 334 -6.33 -3.38 -17.15
C VAL A 334 -6.91 -2.39 -16.15
N ILE A 335 -6.21 -1.29 -15.94
CA ILE A 335 -6.71 -0.14 -15.20
C ILE A 335 -7.22 0.84 -16.24
N ASP A 336 -8.52 1.08 -16.25
CA ASP A 336 -9.13 2.00 -17.22
C ASP A 336 -8.78 3.44 -16.87
N THR A 337 -7.92 4.03 -17.67
CA THR A 337 -7.47 5.42 -17.54
C THR A 337 -8.09 6.32 -18.61
N ALA A 338 -9.03 5.78 -19.41
CA ALA A 338 -9.66 6.51 -20.50
C ALA A 338 -10.44 7.70 -19.93
N GLU A 339 -10.10 8.88 -20.38
CA GLU A 339 -10.84 10.11 -20.14
C GLU A 339 -11.39 10.59 -21.47
N ASP A 340 -12.66 11.02 -21.48
CA ASP A 340 -13.21 11.73 -22.63
C ASP A 340 -12.57 13.12 -22.72
N ALA A 341 -11.42 13.18 -23.39
CA ALA A 341 -10.67 14.41 -23.54
C ALA A 341 -10.63 14.86 -25.01
N THR A 342 -10.84 16.14 -25.21
CA THR A 342 -10.91 16.76 -26.54
C THR A 342 -9.85 17.84 -26.70
N MET A 343 -9.15 17.85 -27.84
CA MET A 343 -8.33 18.99 -28.24
C MET A 343 -9.19 19.99 -29.03
N ILE A 344 -9.24 21.25 -28.60
CA ILE A 344 -9.67 22.36 -29.43
C ILE A 344 -8.42 22.97 -30.06
N LEU A 345 -8.24 22.69 -31.36
CA LEU A 345 -7.14 23.21 -32.16
C LEU A 345 -7.63 24.45 -32.90
N PHE A 346 -6.93 25.58 -32.85
CA PHE A 346 -7.42 26.80 -33.48
C PHE A 346 -6.33 27.55 -34.25
N GLU A 347 -6.75 28.24 -35.32
CA GLU A 347 -5.92 29.26 -35.99
C GLU A 347 -6.06 30.62 -35.31
N THR A 348 -5.01 31.42 -35.38
CA THR A 348 -4.90 32.71 -34.65
C THR A 348 -6.13 33.63 -34.81
N PRO A 349 -6.77 33.80 -36.02
CA PRO A 349 -7.96 34.66 -36.18
C PRO A 349 -9.15 34.19 -35.32
N HIS A 350 -9.26 32.90 -35.02
CA HIS A 350 -10.40 32.28 -34.34
C HIS A 350 -10.14 32.03 -32.83
N GLN A 351 -9.11 32.63 -32.27
CA GLN A 351 -8.73 32.41 -30.83
C GLN A 351 -9.89 32.74 -29.89
N LYS A 352 -10.64 33.81 -30.13
CA LYS A 352 -11.78 34.19 -29.27
C LYS A 352 -12.85 33.09 -29.22
N THR A 353 -13.25 32.58 -30.35
CA THR A 353 -14.26 31.51 -30.46
C THR A 353 -13.77 30.22 -29.80
N ALA A 354 -12.54 29.81 -30.11
CA ALA A 354 -11.95 28.61 -29.51
C ALA A 354 -11.85 28.70 -27.99
N THR A 355 -11.47 29.87 -27.46
CA THR A 355 -11.39 30.11 -26.01
C THR A 355 -12.76 30.04 -25.33
N GLN A 356 -13.79 30.66 -25.98
CA GLN A 356 -15.17 30.63 -25.48
C GLN A 356 -15.73 29.19 -25.48
N LEU A 357 -15.44 28.42 -26.54
CA LEU A 357 -15.84 27.02 -26.65
C LEU A 357 -15.17 26.16 -25.56
N ALA A 358 -13.87 26.32 -25.38
CA ALA A 358 -13.14 25.62 -24.32
C ALA A 358 -13.68 25.95 -22.92
N LYS A 359 -13.99 27.24 -22.65
CA LYS A 359 -14.60 27.66 -21.39
C LYS A 359 -15.97 27.02 -21.18
N PHE A 360 -16.80 26.99 -22.23
CA PHE A 360 -18.11 26.38 -22.18
C PHE A 360 -18.02 24.89 -21.81
N PHE A 361 -17.21 24.10 -22.52
CA PHE A 361 -17.07 22.68 -22.25
C PHE A 361 -16.48 22.37 -20.86
N ARG A 362 -15.47 23.12 -20.42
CA ARG A 362 -14.94 23.00 -19.07
C ARG A 362 -15.98 23.28 -17.99
N SER A 363 -16.89 24.23 -18.21
CA SER A 363 -17.99 24.51 -17.28
C SER A 363 -19.05 23.40 -17.25
N HIS A 364 -19.02 22.46 -18.20
CA HIS A 364 -19.83 21.25 -18.26
C HIS A 364 -19.02 19.98 -17.94
N ASN A 365 -17.92 20.14 -17.19
CA ASN A 365 -17.08 19.05 -16.69
C ASN A 365 -16.36 18.21 -17.76
N GLN A 366 -16.13 18.80 -18.94
CA GLN A 366 -15.41 18.14 -20.04
C GLN A 366 -13.92 18.53 -20.04
N THR A 367 -13.05 17.53 -20.24
CA THR A 367 -11.61 17.73 -20.29
C THR A 367 -11.18 18.29 -21.64
N ILE A 368 -10.72 19.54 -21.67
CA ILE A 368 -10.37 20.26 -22.91
C ILE A 368 -8.93 20.76 -22.90
N GLN A 369 -8.15 20.31 -23.87
CA GLN A 369 -6.86 20.91 -24.23
C GLN A 369 -7.07 21.97 -25.31
N LEU A 370 -6.78 23.24 -25.02
CA LEU A 370 -6.85 24.33 -26.00
C LEU A 370 -5.45 24.60 -26.59
N THR A 371 -5.31 24.41 -27.89
CA THR A 371 -4.01 24.48 -28.56
C THR A 371 -4.08 25.37 -29.81
N ARG A 372 -3.14 26.33 -29.92
CA ARG A 372 -2.99 27.11 -31.17
C ARG A 372 -2.22 26.27 -32.19
N LYS A 373 -2.74 26.16 -33.42
CA LYS A 373 -2.06 25.45 -34.50
C LYS A 373 -0.76 26.18 -34.89
N SER A 374 0.34 25.43 -34.92
CA SER A 374 1.59 25.88 -35.50
C SER A 374 1.56 25.75 -37.01
N SER A 375 2.08 26.77 -37.73
CA SER A 375 2.27 26.69 -39.18
C SER A 375 3.26 25.60 -39.62
N ARG A 376 4.06 25.11 -38.69
CA ARG A 376 5.07 24.07 -38.93
C ARG A 376 4.56 22.63 -38.70
N SER A 377 3.34 22.50 -38.13
CA SER A 377 2.79 21.18 -37.75
C SER A 377 1.55 20.86 -38.58
N THR A 378 1.45 19.61 -38.97
CA THR A 378 0.32 19.04 -39.72
C THR A 378 -0.79 18.56 -38.77
N ILE A 379 -2.00 18.39 -39.25
CA ILE A 379 -3.11 17.78 -38.48
C ILE A 379 -2.76 16.36 -38.05
N GLY A 380 -2.01 15.61 -38.89
CA GLY A 380 -1.56 14.27 -38.56
C GLY A 380 -0.66 14.24 -37.31
N GLU A 381 0.26 15.21 -37.16
CA GLU A 381 1.11 15.32 -35.97
C GLU A 381 0.30 15.65 -34.71
N TYR A 382 -0.72 16.51 -34.81
CA TYR A 382 -1.63 16.76 -33.69
C TYR A 382 -2.45 15.53 -33.32
N ARG A 383 -2.88 14.73 -34.33
CA ARG A 383 -3.59 13.48 -34.08
C ARG A 383 -2.70 12.47 -33.36
N GLU A 384 -1.45 12.31 -33.76
CA GLU A 384 -0.50 11.43 -33.06
C GLU A 384 -0.21 11.94 -31.63
N HIS A 385 -0.09 13.26 -31.46
CA HIS A 385 0.02 13.84 -30.11
C HIS A 385 -1.23 13.52 -29.27
N CYS A 386 -2.43 13.66 -29.81
CA CYS A 386 -3.66 13.31 -29.10
C CYS A 386 -3.68 11.83 -28.69
N LYS A 387 -3.26 10.93 -29.60
CA LYS A 387 -3.14 9.49 -29.31
C LYS A 387 -2.22 9.21 -28.13
N MET A 388 -1.03 9.82 -28.12
CA MET A 388 -0.05 9.63 -27.05
C MET A 388 -0.51 10.17 -25.70
N HIS A 389 -1.42 11.16 -25.70
CA HIS A 389 -1.91 11.84 -24.49
C HIS A 389 -3.35 11.51 -24.11
N GLY A 390 -3.97 10.47 -24.74
CA GLY A 390 -5.30 10.00 -24.39
C GLY A 390 -6.43 10.95 -24.72
N LEU A 391 -6.27 11.82 -25.76
CA LEU A 391 -7.37 12.64 -26.28
C LEU A 391 -8.09 11.90 -27.40
N ASN A 392 -9.43 11.91 -27.39
CA ASN A 392 -10.26 11.09 -28.29
C ASN A 392 -10.58 11.77 -29.58
N GLN A 393 -10.60 13.11 -29.61
CA GLN A 393 -10.98 13.90 -30.80
C GLN A 393 -10.31 15.27 -30.80
N ILE A 394 -10.32 15.86 -32.03
CA ILE A 394 -9.87 17.24 -32.25
C ILE A 394 -11.07 18.02 -32.83
N ILE A 395 -11.39 19.15 -32.20
CA ILE A 395 -12.28 20.17 -32.77
C ILE A 395 -11.40 21.26 -33.34
N TYR A 396 -11.34 21.31 -34.69
CA TYR A 396 -10.49 22.28 -35.38
C TYR A 396 -11.28 23.51 -35.83
N VAL A 397 -10.88 24.68 -35.29
CA VAL A 397 -11.48 25.99 -35.51
C VAL A 397 -10.57 26.76 -36.47
N LYS A 398 -10.89 26.73 -37.79
CA LYS A 398 -10.02 27.31 -38.85
C LYS A 398 -10.70 28.33 -39.80
N ASP A 399 -11.93 28.04 -40.22
CA ASP A 399 -12.54 28.78 -41.32
C ASP A 399 -13.76 29.62 -40.88
N SER A 400 -14.35 29.31 -39.73
CA SER A 400 -15.60 29.91 -39.27
C SER A 400 -15.68 29.93 -37.74
N ASP A 401 -16.47 30.87 -37.20
CA ASP A 401 -16.79 30.95 -35.77
C ASP A 401 -18.02 30.10 -35.37
N ASP A 402 -18.71 29.50 -36.37
CA ASP A 402 -19.93 28.73 -36.15
C ASP A 402 -19.87 27.28 -36.64
N CYS A 403 -18.91 26.95 -37.52
CA CYS A 403 -18.71 25.59 -38.06
C CYS A 403 -17.27 25.16 -37.87
N PHE A 404 -17.10 23.94 -37.32
CA PHE A 404 -15.79 23.39 -36.95
C PHE A 404 -15.60 22.01 -37.59
N GLU A 405 -14.34 21.62 -37.80
CA GLU A 405 -13.99 20.29 -38.24
C GLU A 405 -13.74 19.40 -37.01
N ARG A 406 -14.58 18.36 -36.85
CA ARG A 406 -14.38 17.32 -35.83
C ARG A 406 -13.60 16.18 -36.44
N ILE A 407 -12.47 15.82 -35.82
CA ILE A 407 -11.58 14.75 -36.27
C ILE A 407 -11.46 13.72 -35.15
N LEU A 408 -11.84 12.47 -35.41
CA LEU A 408 -11.67 11.36 -34.46
C LEU A 408 -10.21 10.91 -34.49
N VAL A 409 -9.63 10.79 -33.30
CA VAL A 409 -8.20 10.45 -33.16
C VAL A 409 -7.92 9.01 -33.57
N GLU A 410 -8.81 8.09 -33.27
CA GLU A 410 -8.67 6.66 -33.55
C GLU A 410 -8.43 6.36 -35.02
N ASN A 411 -9.35 6.80 -35.90
CA ASN A 411 -9.37 6.44 -37.32
C ASN A 411 -9.11 7.63 -38.26
N GLY A 412 -9.06 8.85 -37.76
CA GLY A 412 -8.86 10.06 -38.54
C GLY A 412 -10.09 10.51 -39.33
N ALA A 413 -11.25 9.93 -39.07
CA ALA A 413 -12.50 10.35 -39.74
C ALA A 413 -12.82 11.80 -39.37
N SER A 414 -13.15 12.62 -40.37
CA SER A 414 -13.52 14.01 -40.17
C SER A 414 -14.96 14.27 -40.54
N SER A 415 -15.60 15.18 -39.80
CA SER A 415 -16.95 15.65 -40.05
C SER A 415 -17.08 17.13 -39.70
N THR A 416 -18.02 17.83 -40.35
CA THR A 416 -18.31 19.21 -39.98
C THR A 416 -19.39 19.25 -38.90
N VAL A 417 -19.16 20.02 -37.84
CA VAL A 417 -20.07 20.19 -36.71
C VAL A 417 -20.33 21.68 -36.49
N THR A 418 -21.57 22.03 -36.18
CA THR A 418 -21.92 23.40 -35.84
C THR A 418 -21.76 23.67 -34.34
N LYS A 419 -21.58 24.93 -33.97
CA LYS A 419 -21.47 25.39 -32.60
C LYS A 419 -22.65 24.97 -31.74
N ASP A 420 -23.87 25.02 -32.30
CA ASP A 420 -25.08 24.65 -31.58
C ASP A 420 -25.18 23.15 -31.35
N VAL A 421 -24.76 22.32 -32.31
CA VAL A 421 -24.68 20.86 -32.15
C VAL A 421 -23.66 20.50 -31.07
N LEU A 422 -22.49 21.15 -31.04
CA LEU A 422 -21.48 20.92 -30.01
C LEU A 422 -21.95 21.35 -28.62
N LYS A 423 -22.75 22.41 -28.51
CA LYS A 423 -23.26 22.91 -27.23
C LYS A 423 -24.52 22.18 -26.75
N GLY A 424 -25.31 21.63 -27.62
CA GLY A 424 -26.59 20.99 -27.32
C GLY A 424 -26.52 19.47 -27.18
N GLY A 425 -25.51 18.84 -27.74
CA GLY A 425 -25.17 17.43 -27.54
C GLY A 425 -23.79 17.36 -26.95
N ALA A 426 -23.61 16.66 -25.87
CA ALA A 426 -22.27 16.42 -25.31
C ALA A 426 -21.30 15.98 -26.44
N LEU A 427 -20.07 16.40 -26.33
CA LEU A 427 -18.96 15.96 -27.18
C LEU A 427 -18.83 14.43 -27.19
#